data_04d641110a84d2326e3de2620fe54051
#
_entry.id   04d641110a84d2326e3de2620fe54051
#
_cell.length_a   1.000
_cell.length_b   1.000
_cell.length_c   1.000
_cell.angle_alpha   90.00
_cell.angle_beta   90.00
_cell.angle_gamma   90.00
#
_symmetry.space_group_name_H-M   'P 1'
#
loop_
_entity.id
_entity.type
_entity.pdbx_description
1 polymer ?
#
loop_
_entity_poly.entity_id
_entity_poly.type
_entity_poly.pdbx_seq_one_letter_code
_entity_poly.pdbx_strand_id
1 'polypeptide(L)'
;MNRRTLIGAFAAGAALPLLNQVASSQPSPKTKNVVFVHGLFADGSSWSKVIARLQQNGINCTSVQNPLTSLQEASEAARRAIALQPGPTVLVGHSFSGMIVTEVGVDPKITALVYVAARAPDAGEDYAALAKNYQAPPASAGVVFNDDWGQLTEEAFLHDFAGDLPKEEARVLYAVQQPFKKSLNTDKTTNAAWRTKPTFYAVSTEDRTINPDLERFMAKRMGAKTIEVKSSHLSLISHPDAITDLILQALAV
;
A
#
# COMPACT_ATOMS: atom_id res chain seq x y z
N MET A 1 40.71 -61.34 -51.23
CA MET A 1 41.66 -60.57 -50.34
C MET A 1 41.01 -59.27 -49.94
N ASN A 2 40.63 -59.21 -48.67
CA ASN A 2 39.85 -58.08 -48.04
C ASN A 2 40.74 -56.96 -47.58
N ARG A 3 40.37 -55.72 -47.87
CA ARG A 3 40.83 -54.57 -47.15
C ARG A 3 39.65 -53.74 -46.62
N ARG A 4 39.41 -53.81 -45.36
CA ARG A 4 38.47 -52.94 -44.58
C ARG A 4 39.08 -51.58 -44.36
N THR A 5 38.39 -50.55 -44.77
CA THR A 5 38.74 -49.17 -44.42
C THR A 5 37.82 -48.71 -43.28
N LEU A 6 38.36 -48.40 -42.12
CA LEU A 6 37.65 -47.76 -40.99
C LEU A 6 37.60 -46.25 -41.21
N ILE A 7 36.39 -45.68 -41.21
CA ILE A 7 36.14 -44.26 -41.17
C ILE A 7 35.87 -43.88 -39.69
N GLY A 8 36.81 -43.14 -39.09
CA GLY A 8 36.64 -42.59 -37.75
C GLY A 8 35.75 -41.34 -37.81
N ALA A 9 34.68 -41.31 -37.04
CA ALA A 9 33.83 -40.13 -36.83
C ALA A 9 34.40 -39.32 -35.65
N PHE A 10 34.83 -38.08 -35.91
CA PHE A 10 35.12 -37.09 -34.88
C PHE A 10 33.82 -36.46 -34.41
N ALA A 11 33.46 -36.69 -33.15
CA ALA A 11 32.40 -35.96 -32.46
C ALA A 11 32.99 -34.68 -31.89
N ALA A 12 32.61 -33.53 -32.47
CA ALA A 12 32.90 -32.22 -31.90
C ALA A 12 31.92 -31.93 -30.78
N GLY A 13 32.37 -32.00 -29.54
CA GLY A 13 31.59 -31.61 -28.38
C GLY A 13 31.54 -30.07 -28.25
N ALA A 14 30.38 -29.50 -28.49
CA ALA A 14 30.11 -28.09 -28.18
C ALA A 14 29.93 -27.93 -26.69
N ALA A 15 30.89 -27.31 -26.00
CA ALA A 15 30.73 -26.87 -24.62
C ALA A 15 29.90 -25.62 -24.55
N LEU A 16 28.67 -25.72 -24.02
CA LEU A 16 27.82 -24.58 -23.69
C LEU A 16 28.38 -23.90 -22.43
N PRO A 17 28.56 -22.57 -22.42
CA PRO A 17 28.95 -21.85 -21.21
C PRO A 17 27.78 -21.90 -20.22
N LEU A 18 28.01 -22.48 -19.04
CA LEU A 18 27.17 -22.34 -17.87
C LEU A 18 27.20 -20.86 -17.43
N LEU A 19 26.17 -20.10 -17.78
CA LEU A 19 25.91 -18.79 -17.18
C LEU A 19 25.55 -19.01 -15.72
N ASN A 20 26.54 -18.83 -14.84
CA ASN A 20 26.29 -18.66 -13.41
C ASN A 20 25.44 -17.41 -13.22
N GLN A 21 24.13 -17.56 -13.10
CA GLN A 21 23.27 -16.53 -12.53
C GLN A 21 23.68 -16.39 -11.07
N VAL A 22 24.43 -15.31 -10.79
CA VAL A 22 24.62 -14.83 -9.44
C VAL A 22 23.26 -14.33 -8.97
N ALA A 23 22.53 -15.19 -8.27
CA ALA A 23 21.36 -14.77 -7.53
C ALA A 23 21.83 -13.72 -6.51
N SER A 24 21.51 -12.44 -6.73
CA SER A 24 21.74 -11.40 -5.74
C SER A 24 20.88 -11.76 -4.53
N SER A 25 21.50 -12.30 -3.49
CA SER A 25 20.84 -12.56 -2.22
C SER A 25 20.46 -11.20 -1.61
N GLN A 26 19.21 -10.81 -1.74
CA GLN A 26 18.64 -9.73 -0.95
C GLN A 26 18.86 -10.08 0.53
N PRO A 27 19.33 -9.14 1.36
CA PRO A 27 19.48 -9.41 2.78
C PRO A 27 18.13 -9.81 3.37
N SER A 28 18.12 -10.88 4.17
CA SER A 28 16.90 -11.34 4.84
C SER A 28 16.32 -10.21 5.67
N PRO A 29 14.99 -9.93 5.58
CA PRO A 29 14.38 -8.82 6.30
C PRO A 29 14.56 -8.98 7.81
N LYS A 30 14.93 -7.88 8.50
CA LYS A 30 15.07 -7.83 9.96
C LYS A 30 13.73 -8.01 10.66
N THR A 31 12.67 -7.51 10.04
CA THR A 31 11.28 -7.59 10.49
C THR A 31 10.50 -8.52 9.57
N LYS A 32 9.64 -9.37 10.14
CA LYS A 32 8.88 -10.36 9.36
C LYS A 32 7.36 -10.23 9.52
N ASN A 33 6.89 -9.14 10.13
CA ASN A 33 5.46 -8.92 10.34
C ASN A 33 5.02 -7.62 9.68
N VAL A 34 3.88 -7.66 9.00
CA VAL A 34 3.24 -6.49 8.38
C VAL A 34 1.78 -6.45 8.80
N VAL A 35 1.35 -5.29 9.27
CA VAL A 35 -0.06 -4.98 9.53
C VAL A 35 -0.53 -3.96 8.50
N PHE A 36 -1.59 -4.30 7.77
CA PHE A 36 -2.21 -3.47 6.74
C PHE A 36 -3.49 -2.85 7.23
N VAL A 37 -3.75 -1.61 6.86
CA VAL A 37 -5.01 -0.92 7.12
C VAL A 37 -5.55 -0.34 5.82
N HIS A 38 -6.80 -0.67 5.48
CA HIS A 38 -7.47 -0.20 4.27
C HIS A 38 -8.05 1.22 4.43
N GLY A 39 -8.25 1.92 3.31
CA GLY A 39 -8.85 3.25 3.25
C GLY A 39 -10.39 3.25 3.31
N LEU A 40 -10.98 4.43 3.06
CA LEU A 40 -12.41 4.55 2.80
C LEU A 40 -12.77 3.82 1.50
N PHE A 41 -14.03 3.47 1.32
CA PHE A 41 -14.57 2.81 0.11
C PHE A 41 -13.98 1.42 -0.18
N ALA A 42 -13.23 0.85 0.76
CA ALA A 42 -12.52 -0.42 0.63
C ALA A 42 -12.69 -1.27 1.88
N ASP A 43 -12.14 -2.47 1.84
CA ASP A 43 -12.00 -3.38 2.97
C ASP A 43 -10.58 -4.00 2.99
N GLY A 44 -10.31 -4.84 3.97
CA GLY A 44 -8.99 -5.46 4.12
C GLY A 44 -8.58 -6.36 2.97
N SER A 45 -9.49 -6.81 2.12
CA SER A 45 -9.19 -7.65 0.95
C SER A 45 -8.50 -6.87 -0.18
N SER A 46 -8.58 -5.53 -0.16
CA SER A 46 -7.87 -4.68 -1.13
C SER A 46 -6.34 -4.92 -1.12
N TRP A 47 -5.80 -5.46 -0.03
CA TRP A 47 -4.39 -5.82 0.11
C TRP A 47 -4.03 -7.23 -0.40
N SER A 48 -5.00 -8.03 -0.87
CA SER A 48 -4.81 -9.46 -1.18
C SER A 48 -3.65 -9.73 -2.15
N LYS A 49 -3.49 -8.90 -3.18
CA LYS A 49 -2.41 -9.08 -4.18
C LYS A 49 -1.01 -8.80 -3.59
N VAL A 50 -0.90 -7.84 -2.69
CA VAL A 50 0.35 -7.51 -1.96
C VAL A 50 0.63 -8.56 -0.89
N ILE A 51 -0.37 -8.96 -0.12
CA ILE A 51 -0.26 -10.00 0.91
C ILE A 51 0.27 -11.29 0.31
N ALA A 52 -0.29 -11.76 -0.82
CA ALA A 52 0.14 -12.99 -1.47
C ALA A 52 1.64 -12.96 -1.83
N ARG A 53 2.15 -11.82 -2.32
CA ARG A 53 3.57 -11.63 -2.66
C ARG A 53 4.49 -11.63 -1.44
N LEU A 54 4.08 -10.96 -0.38
CA LEU A 54 4.84 -10.92 0.86
C LEU A 54 4.88 -12.29 1.55
N GLN A 55 3.77 -13.04 1.53
CA GLN A 55 3.73 -14.40 2.07
C GLN A 55 4.67 -15.35 1.31
N GLN A 56 4.81 -15.20 0.00
CA GLN A 56 5.81 -15.95 -0.80
C GLN A 56 7.25 -15.65 -0.35
N ASN A 57 7.49 -14.48 0.27
CA ASN A 57 8.77 -14.10 0.88
C ASN A 57 8.85 -14.46 2.38
N GLY A 58 7.93 -15.27 2.90
CA GLY A 58 7.92 -15.71 4.30
C GLY A 58 7.55 -14.63 5.30
N ILE A 59 6.86 -13.56 4.85
CA ILE A 59 6.39 -12.46 5.69
C ILE A 59 5.02 -12.79 6.26
N ASN A 60 4.87 -12.60 7.57
CA ASN A 60 3.60 -12.71 8.28
C ASN A 60 2.76 -11.44 8.04
N CYS A 61 1.56 -11.59 7.50
CA CYS A 61 0.68 -10.50 7.10
C CYS A 61 -0.64 -10.55 7.85
N THR A 62 -1.07 -9.40 8.36
CA THR A 62 -2.39 -9.23 8.98
C THR A 62 -3.07 -8.01 8.38
N SER A 63 -4.27 -8.18 7.81
CA SER A 63 -5.08 -7.08 7.30
C SER A 63 -6.19 -6.73 8.28
N VAL A 64 -6.21 -5.48 8.73
CA VAL A 64 -7.21 -4.95 9.66
C VAL A 64 -8.50 -4.67 8.89
N GLN A 65 -9.62 -5.11 9.45
CA GLN A 65 -10.95 -4.67 9.05
C GLN A 65 -11.31 -3.48 9.95
N ASN A 66 -11.03 -2.26 9.50
CA ASN A 66 -11.36 -1.10 10.30
C ASN A 66 -12.85 -0.71 10.10
N PRO A 67 -13.55 -0.25 11.15
CA PRO A 67 -15.01 -0.14 11.11
C PRO A 67 -15.52 1.08 10.32
N LEU A 68 -14.66 2.01 9.91
CA LEU A 68 -14.99 3.26 9.22
C LEU A 68 -16.03 4.15 9.96
N THR A 69 -16.05 4.08 11.29
CA THR A 69 -17.00 4.79 12.17
C THR A 69 -16.38 6.03 12.81
N SER A 70 -15.14 5.92 13.32
CA SER A 70 -14.34 7.01 13.87
C SER A 70 -12.86 6.70 13.76
N LEU A 71 -12.00 7.73 13.77
CA LEU A 71 -10.55 7.53 13.81
C LEU A 71 -10.12 6.77 15.07
N GLN A 72 -10.81 7.00 16.20
CA GLN A 72 -10.53 6.31 17.45
C GLN A 72 -10.77 4.80 17.31
N GLU A 73 -11.96 4.37 16.88
CA GLU A 73 -12.29 2.95 16.74
C GLU A 73 -11.44 2.24 15.69
N ALA A 74 -11.15 2.93 14.57
CA ALA A 74 -10.23 2.45 13.54
C ALA A 74 -8.81 2.27 14.09
N SER A 75 -8.33 3.23 14.90
CA SER A 75 -7.03 3.14 15.58
C SER A 75 -6.98 2.00 16.60
N GLU A 76 -8.07 1.77 17.35
CA GLU A 76 -8.16 0.64 18.29
C GLU A 76 -8.16 -0.71 17.57
N ALA A 77 -8.82 -0.81 16.40
CA ALA A 77 -8.76 -2.02 15.57
C ALA A 77 -7.31 -2.30 15.10
N ALA A 78 -6.58 -1.26 14.67
CA ALA A 78 -5.18 -1.39 14.30
C ALA A 78 -4.29 -1.76 15.51
N ARG A 79 -4.47 -1.13 16.67
CA ARG A 79 -3.73 -1.48 17.91
C ARG A 79 -3.93 -2.93 18.31
N ARG A 80 -5.16 -3.47 18.22
CA ARG A 80 -5.42 -4.89 18.50
C ARG A 80 -4.64 -5.81 17.54
N ALA A 81 -4.61 -5.49 16.25
CA ALA A 81 -3.86 -6.26 15.27
C ALA A 81 -2.35 -6.19 15.53
N ILE A 82 -1.80 -5.02 15.88
CA ILE A 82 -0.39 -4.82 16.24
C ILE A 82 -0.04 -5.62 17.51
N ALA A 83 -0.90 -5.58 18.53
CA ALA A 83 -0.67 -6.30 19.79
C ALA A 83 -0.52 -7.81 19.59
N LEU A 84 -1.25 -8.38 18.64
CA LEU A 84 -1.20 -9.80 18.28
C LEU A 84 0.04 -10.22 17.47
N GLN A 85 0.85 -9.26 16.98
CA GLN A 85 2.04 -9.62 16.23
C GLN A 85 3.12 -10.20 17.14
N PRO A 86 3.84 -11.25 16.72
CA PRO A 86 4.83 -11.95 17.53
C PRO A 86 6.12 -11.14 17.75
N GLY A 87 6.31 -10.00 17.07
CA GLY A 87 7.53 -9.21 17.16
C GLY A 87 7.47 -7.89 16.39
N PRO A 88 8.64 -7.33 16.03
CA PRO A 88 8.74 -6.11 15.25
C PRO A 88 7.88 -6.14 13.99
N THR A 89 7.23 -5.02 13.66
CA THR A 89 6.16 -4.95 12.68
C THR A 89 6.26 -3.69 11.83
N VAL A 90 6.08 -3.81 10.53
CA VAL A 90 5.84 -2.66 9.62
C VAL A 90 4.35 -2.39 9.55
N LEU A 91 3.97 -1.14 9.70
CA LEU A 91 2.57 -0.69 9.58
C LEU A 91 2.34 0.00 8.24
N VAL A 92 1.36 -0.49 7.50
CA VAL A 92 1.05 -0.04 6.13
C VAL A 92 -0.36 0.50 6.05
N GLY A 93 -0.54 1.69 5.51
CA GLY A 93 -1.86 2.29 5.32
C GLY A 93 -2.09 2.80 3.90
N HIS A 94 -3.32 2.62 3.42
CA HIS A 94 -3.79 3.16 2.14
C HIS A 94 -4.79 4.29 2.38
N SER A 95 -4.66 5.39 1.64
CA SER A 95 -5.66 6.44 1.61
C SER A 95 -5.93 7.07 2.99
N PHE A 96 -7.18 7.11 3.43
CA PHE A 96 -7.59 7.58 4.76
C PHE A 96 -6.78 6.91 5.88
N SER A 97 -6.47 5.62 5.77
CA SER A 97 -5.80 4.91 6.85
C SER A 97 -4.35 5.37 7.11
N GLY A 98 -3.80 6.23 6.27
CA GLY A 98 -2.59 6.95 6.63
C GLY A 98 -2.75 7.79 7.91
N MET A 99 -3.96 8.28 8.24
CA MET A 99 -4.24 8.91 9.54
C MET A 99 -4.11 7.89 10.68
N ILE A 100 -4.58 6.66 10.47
CA ILE A 100 -4.45 5.57 11.45
C ILE A 100 -2.97 5.22 11.64
N VAL A 101 -2.20 5.08 10.55
CA VAL A 101 -0.75 4.83 10.59
C VAL A 101 -0.03 5.94 11.35
N THR A 102 -0.40 7.19 11.08
CA THR A 102 0.15 8.39 11.75
C THR A 102 -0.16 8.38 13.26
N GLU A 103 -1.37 7.95 13.64
CA GLU A 103 -1.83 7.92 15.03
C GLU A 103 -1.22 6.78 15.84
N VAL A 104 -1.24 5.54 15.30
CA VAL A 104 -0.84 4.35 16.07
C VAL A 104 0.60 3.91 15.84
N GLY A 105 1.28 4.43 14.83
CA GLY A 105 2.65 4.08 14.50
C GLY A 105 3.70 4.42 15.55
N VAL A 106 3.32 5.17 16.60
CA VAL A 106 4.15 5.42 17.79
C VAL A 106 4.36 4.17 18.65
N ASP A 107 3.58 3.11 18.43
CA ASP A 107 3.72 1.84 19.15
C ASP A 107 5.18 1.34 19.06
N PRO A 108 5.78 0.88 20.18
CA PRO A 108 7.17 0.41 20.18
C PRO A 108 7.42 -0.82 19.31
N LYS A 109 6.40 -1.64 19.02
CA LYS A 109 6.51 -2.76 18.07
C LYS A 109 6.68 -2.31 16.63
N ILE A 110 6.26 -1.08 16.28
CA ILE A 110 6.33 -0.57 14.91
C ILE A 110 7.75 -0.10 14.62
N THR A 111 8.37 -0.69 13.60
CA THR A 111 9.74 -0.38 13.16
C THR A 111 9.78 0.58 11.99
N ALA A 112 8.79 0.57 11.11
CA ALA A 112 8.67 1.47 9.97
C ALA A 112 7.21 1.68 9.57
N LEU A 113 6.96 2.78 8.86
CA LEU A 113 5.66 3.19 8.36
C LEU A 113 5.67 3.22 6.84
N VAL A 114 4.62 2.68 6.21
CA VAL A 114 4.42 2.75 4.76
C VAL A 114 3.07 3.39 4.46
N TYR A 115 3.09 4.43 3.65
CA TYR A 115 1.93 5.15 3.18
C TYR A 115 1.75 4.89 1.68
N VAL A 116 0.56 4.47 1.27
CA VAL A 116 0.24 4.21 -0.15
C VAL A 116 -0.92 5.10 -0.55
N ALA A 117 -0.67 6.10 -1.40
CA ALA A 117 -1.65 7.12 -1.80
C ALA A 117 -2.45 7.63 -0.58
N ALA A 118 -1.75 8.04 0.50
CA ALA A 118 -2.36 8.10 1.83
C ALA A 118 -2.26 9.47 2.49
N ARG A 119 -3.25 9.79 3.34
CA ARG A 119 -3.23 10.97 4.20
C ARG A 119 -2.12 10.83 5.23
N ALA A 120 -1.36 11.91 5.46
CA ALA A 120 -0.30 11.92 6.46
C ALA A 120 -0.26 13.28 7.19
N PRO A 121 -1.27 13.58 8.01
CA PRO A 121 -1.32 14.84 8.76
C PRO A 121 -0.24 14.90 9.85
N ASP A 122 0.03 16.10 10.33
CA ASP A 122 0.74 16.30 11.56
C ASP A 122 -0.20 16.17 12.79
N ALA A 123 0.33 16.07 13.98
CA ALA A 123 -0.47 16.04 15.21
C ALA A 123 -1.35 17.29 15.33
N GLY A 124 -2.65 17.10 15.51
CA GLY A 124 -3.65 18.17 15.59
C GLY A 124 -3.96 18.87 14.26
N GLU A 125 -3.28 18.54 13.17
CA GLU A 125 -3.50 19.17 11.86
C GLU A 125 -4.89 18.87 11.33
N ASP A 126 -5.50 19.90 10.73
CA ASP A 126 -6.74 19.76 9.97
C ASP A 126 -6.38 19.33 8.54
N TYR A 127 -6.49 18.04 8.25
CA TYR A 127 -6.20 17.51 6.92
C TYR A 127 -7.10 18.12 5.83
N ALA A 128 -8.37 18.40 6.15
CA ALA A 128 -9.30 18.99 5.17
C ALA A 128 -8.89 20.43 4.82
N ALA A 129 -8.40 21.20 5.80
CA ALA A 129 -7.85 22.53 5.56
C ALA A 129 -6.54 22.47 4.75
N LEU A 130 -5.65 21.52 5.04
CA LEU A 130 -4.44 21.29 4.26
C LEU A 130 -4.79 20.97 2.80
N ALA A 131 -5.73 20.07 2.57
CA ALA A 131 -6.12 19.62 1.23
C ALA A 131 -6.72 20.74 0.37
N LYS A 132 -7.36 21.74 0.98
CA LYS A 132 -7.90 22.92 0.26
C LYS A 132 -6.85 23.80 -0.42
N ASN A 133 -5.57 23.64 -0.07
CA ASN A 133 -4.48 24.33 -0.77
C ASN A 133 -4.13 23.72 -2.13
N TYR A 134 -4.76 22.61 -2.48
CA TYR A 134 -4.56 21.86 -3.73
C TYR A 134 -5.87 21.77 -4.51
N GLN A 135 -5.76 21.53 -5.82
CA GLN A 135 -6.96 21.31 -6.62
C GLN A 135 -7.77 20.15 -6.07
N ALA A 136 -9.09 20.37 -5.88
CA ALA A 136 -9.98 19.33 -5.41
C ALA A 136 -9.97 18.12 -6.36
N PRO A 137 -9.76 16.90 -5.85
CA PRO A 137 -9.74 15.71 -6.69
C PRO A 137 -11.15 15.39 -7.19
N PRO A 138 -11.30 14.88 -8.42
CA PRO A 138 -12.60 14.60 -9.04
C PRO A 138 -13.52 13.69 -8.21
N ALA A 139 -12.96 12.66 -7.57
CA ALA A 139 -13.73 11.73 -6.73
C ALA A 139 -14.53 12.43 -5.62
N SER A 140 -14.08 13.62 -5.17
CA SER A 140 -14.78 14.36 -4.11
C SER A 140 -16.21 14.76 -4.49
N ALA A 141 -16.47 15.01 -5.79
CA ALA A 141 -17.80 15.33 -6.30
C ALA A 141 -18.73 14.09 -6.36
N GLY A 142 -18.15 12.89 -6.37
CA GLY A 142 -18.90 11.63 -6.40
C GLY A 142 -19.19 11.04 -5.04
N VAL A 143 -18.80 11.69 -3.94
CA VAL A 143 -19.16 11.24 -2.59
C VAL A 143 -20.61 11.64 -2.30
N VAL A 144 -21.45 10.65 -2.05
CA VAL A 144 -22.85 10.84 -1.67
C VAL A 144 -23.06 10.43 -0.23
N PHE A 145 -23.90 11.16 0.48
CA PHE A 145 -24.23 10.88 1.88
C PHE A 145 -25.72 10.50 2.00
N ASN A 146 -25.97 9.44 2.76
CA ASN A 146 -27.28 9.11 3.30
C ASN A 146 -27.17 9.25 4.82
N ASP A 147 -27.81 10.27 5.38
CA ASP A 147 -27.58 10.77 6.74
C ASP A 147 -26.07 11.02 6.99
N ASP A 148 -25.47 10.32 7.95
CA ASP A 148 -24.06 10.43 8.32
C ASP A 148 -23.14 9.44 7.58
N TRP A 149 -23.67 8.63 6.66
CA TRP A 149 -22.90 7.62 5.96
C TRP A 149 -22.61 8.01 4.53
N GLY A 150 -21.33 8.06 4.19
CA GLY A 150 -20.83 8.42 2.87
C GLY A 150 -20.35 7.21 2.07
N GLN A 151 -20.52 7.28 0.76
CA GLN A 151 -19.97 6.31 -0.19
C GLN A 151 -19.72 7.00 -1.54
N LEU A 152 -18.92 6.40 -2.40
CA LEU A 152 -18.78 6.84 -3.79
C LEU A 152 -19.95 6.33 -4.63
N THR A 153 -20.41 7.15 -5.58
CA THR A 153 -21.25 6.67 -6.68
C THR A 153 -20.49 5.65 -7.53
N GLU A 154 -21.19 4.77 -8.26
CA GLU A 154 -20.56 3.81 -9.17
C GLU A 154 -19.65 4.51 -10.18
N GLU A 155 -20.12 5.62 -10.78
CA GLU A 155 -19.36 6.40 -11.75
C GLU A 155 -18.03 6.89 -11.17
N ALA A 156 -18.05 7.57 -10.02
CA ALA A 156 -16.84 8.08 -9.37
C ALA A 156 -15.91 6.94 -8.90
N PHE A 157 -16.48 5.84 -8.42
CA PHE A 157 -15.69 4.68 -8.03
C PHE A 157 -14.91 4.09 -9.22
N LEU A 158 -15.59 3.86 -10.35
CA LEU A 158 -15.00 3.26 -11.53
C LEU A 158 -14.01 4.20 -12.23
N HIS A 159 -14.31 5.52 -12.26
CA HIS A 159 -13.53 6.50 -13.00
C HIS A 159 -12.40 7.14 -12.19
N ASP A 160 -12.67 7.46 -10.92
CA ASP A 160 -11.79 8.32 -10.13
C ASP A 160 -11.06 7.57 -9.01
N PHE A 161 -11.64 6.46 -8.52
CA PHE A 161 -11.02 5.64 -7.47
C PHE A 161 -10.24 4.45 -8.05
N ALA A 162 -10.84 3.74 -9.02
CA ALA A 162 -10.32 2.50 -9.61
C ALA A 162 -10.04 2.64 -11.13
N GLY A 163 -9.69 3.84 -11.60
CA GLY A 163 -9.68 4.19 -13.02
C GLY A 163 -8.67 3.43 -13.90
N ASP A 164 -7.66 2.81 -13.33
CA ASP A 164 -6.66 2.00 -14.03
C ASP A 164 -6.88 0.47 -13.87
N LEU A 165 -7.96 0.06 -13.22
CA LEU A 165 -8.31 -1.36 -13.09
C LEU A 165 -9.24 -1.83 -14.24
N PRO A 166 -9.22 -3.13 -14.56
CA PRO A 166 -10.24 -3.73 -15.43
C PRO A 166 -11.65 -3.44 -14.88
N LYS A 167 -12.57 -3.05 -15.76
CA LYS A 167 -13.91 -2.62 -15.37
C LYS A 167 -14.67 -3.67 -14.53
N GLU A 168 -14.52 -4.94 -14.86
CA GLU A 168 -15.12 -6.05 -14.14
C GLU A 168 -14.60 -6.13 -12.69
N GLU A 169 -13.28 -5.99 -12.50
CA GLU A 169 -12.65 -5.96 -11.17
C GLU A 169 -13.10 -4.72 -10.38
N ALA A 170 -13.10 -3.55 -11.01
CA ALA A 170 -13.55 -2.31 -10.39
C ALA A 170 -15.03 -2.36 -9.94
N ARG A 171 -15.91 -3.03 -10.69
CA ARG A 171 -17.33 -3.21 -10.30
C ARG A 171 -17.50 -4.16 -9.12
N VAL A 172 -16.68 -5.19 -9.00
CA VAL A 172 -16.67 -6.07 -7.82
C VAL A 172 -16.23 -5.27 -6.58
N LEU A 173 -15.16 -4.47 -6.72
CA LEU A 173 -14.69 -3.61 -5.64
C LEU A 173 -15.72 -2.54 -5.24
N TYR A 174 -16.45 -1.97 -6.20
CA TYR A 174 -17.55 -1.08 -5.91
C TYR A 174 -18.65 -1.75 -5.08
N ALA A 175 -19.00 -3.00 -5.43
CA ALA A 175 -20.06 -3.73 -4.71
C ALA A 175 -19.70 -4.07 -3.25
N VAL A 176 -18.40 -4.15 -2.93
CA VAL A 176 -17.91 -4.43 -1.57
C VAL A 176 -17.46 -3.19 -0.82
N GLN A 177 -17.60 -1.97 -1.41
CA GLN A 177 -17.24 -0.75 -0.68
C GLN A 177 -18.07 -0.61 0.60
N GLN A 178 -17.40 -0.24 1.68
CA GLN A 178 -18.07 0.04 2.94
C GLN A 178 -18.45 1.52 3.05
N PRO A 179 -19.66 1.85 3.54
CA PRO A 179 -19.99 3.22 3.92
C PRO A 179 -19.08 3.68 5.08
N PHE A 180 -18.76 4.97 5.10
CA PHE A 180 -17.94 5.56 6.15
C PHE A 180 -18.69 6.69 6.87
N LYS A 181 -18.42 6.88 8.17
CA LYS A 181 -18.99 8.00 8.93
C LYS A 181 -18.38 9.33 8.48
N LYS A 182 -19.26 10.33 8.31
CA LYS A 182 -18.90 11.69 7.88
C LYS A 182 -17.84 12.35 8.77
N SER A 183 -17.81 12.01 10.08
CA SER A 183 -16.83 12.51 11.05
C SER A 183 -15.38 12.19 10.67
N LEU A 184 -15.13 11.09 9.95
CA LEU A 184 -13.79 10.72 9.48
C LEU A 184 -13.15 11.76 8.54
N ASN A 185 -13.93 12.70 8.01
CA ASN A 185 -13.39 13.80 7.21
C ASN A 185 -12.86 14.96 8.07
N THR A 186 -13.21 15.01 9.35
CA THR A 186 -12.86 16.10 10.29
C THR A 186 -12.06 15.63 11.49
N ASP A 187 -11.95 14.32 11.70
CA ASP A 187 -11.12 13.74 12.76
C ASP A 187 -9.66 14.16 12.61
N LYS A 188 -8.97 14.38 13.73
CA LYS A 188 -7.57 14.78 13.78
C LYS A 188 -6.75 13.75 14.54
N THR A 189 -5.51 13.54 14.09
CA THR A 189 -4.56 12.71 14.83
C THR A 189 -4.01 13.48 16.04
N THR A 190 -3.72 12.76 17.10
CA THR A 190 -3.03 13.31 18.29
C THR A 190 -1.52 13.07 18.21
N ASN A 191 -1.11 12.10 17.42
CA ASN A 191 0.27 11.73 17.16
C ASN A 191 0.67 12.04 15.71
N ALA A 192 1.99 12.12 15.47
CA ALA A 192 2.61 12.16 14.15
C ALA A 192 3.79 11.18 14.14
N ALA A 193 3.49 9.87 14.07
CA ALA A 193 4.48 8.80 14.19
C ALA A 193 5.62 8.91 13.17
N TRP A 194 5.34 9.47 12.00
CA TRP A 194 6.32 9.71 10.93
C TRP A 194 7.46 10.67 11.33
N ARG A 195 7.30 11.43 12.43
CA ARG A 195 8.38 12.30 12.96
C ARG A 195 9.52 11.51 13.60
N THR A 196 9.27 10.28 14.02
CA THR A 196 10.21 9.47 14.80
C THR A 196 10.49 8.09 14.22
N LYS A 197 9.76 7.67 13.20
CA LYS A 197 9.91 6.35 12.59
C LYS A 197 10.40 6.47 11.15
N PRO A 198 11.22 5.53 10.67
CA PRO A 198 11.51 5.37 9.25
C PRO A 198 10.21 5.31 8.45
N THR A 199 10.10 6.13 7.40
CA THR A 199 8.86 6.31 6.67
C THR A 199 9.08 6.12 5.17
N PHE A 200 8.12 5.45 4.54
CA PHE A 200 8.09 5.14 3.11
C PHE A 200 6.77 5.60 2.52
N TYR A 201 6.79 6.07 1.28
CA TYR A 201 5.58 6.57 0.62
C TYR A 201 5.53 6.15 -0.85
N ALA A 202 4.38 5.66 -1.30
CA ALA A 202 4.05 5.45 -2.69
C ALA A 202 3.05 6.51 -3.14
N VAL A 203 3.48 7.41 -4.02
CA VAL A 203 2.64 8.43 -4.67
C VAL A 203 1.99 7.81 -5.90
N SER A 204 0.67 7.91 -6.03
CA SER A 204 -0.08 7.51 -7.22
C SER A 204 -0.21 8.72 -8.15
N THR A 205 0.51 8.73 -9.29
CA THR A 205 0.65 9.96 -10.11
C THR A 205 -0.59 10.33 -10.92
N GLU A 206 -1.53 9.39 -11.09
CA GLU A 206 -2.82 9.60 -11.76
C GLU A 206 -3.99 9.50 -10.77
N ASP A 207 -3.69 9.72 -9.47
CA ASP A 207 -4.71 9.71 -8.42
C ASP A 207 -5.73 10.83 -8.60
N ARG A 208 -7.01 10.45 -8.61
CA ARG A 208 -8.17 11.35 -8.74
C ARG A 208 -9.00 11.39 -7.46
N THR A 209 -8.49 10.80 -6.36
CA THR A 209 -9.12 10.71 -5.02
C THR A 209 -8.35 11.54 -3.98
N ILE A 210 -7.00 11.52 -4.05
CA ILE A 210 -6.12 12.47 -3.37
C ILE A 210 -5.29 13.16 -4.45
N ASN A 211 -5.09 14.48 -4.33
CA ASN A 211 -4.29 15.21 -5.28
C ASN A 211 -2.82 14.74 -5.21
N PRO A 212 -2.19 14.31 -6.31
CA PRO A 212 -0.81 13.81 -6.31
C PRO A 212 0.22 14.81 -5.77
N ASP A 213 0.01 16.12 -5.96
CA ASP A 213 0.92 17.14 -5.41
C ASP A 213 0.78 17.26 -3.89
N LEU A 214 -0.41 17.01 -3.34
CA LEU A 214 -0.59 16.89 -1.88
C LEU A 214 0.12 15.63 -1.36
N GLU A 215 0.05 14.51 -2.06
CA GLU A 215 0.80 13.30 -1.69
C GLU A 215 2.31 13.57 -1.68
N ARG A 216 2.86 14.21 -2.73
CA ARG A 216 4.27 14.62 -2.80
C ARG A 216 4.66 15.56 -1.67
N PHE A 217 3.80 16.53 -1.35
CA PHE A 217 4.04 17.43 -0.23
C PHE A 217 4.16 16.67 1.09
N MET A 218 3.21 15.77 1.37
CA MET A 218 3.22 14.98 2.62
C MET A 218 4.45 14.06 2.67
N ALA A 219 4.75 13.34 1.58
CA ALA A 219 5.93 12.48 1.48
C ALA A 219 7.24 13.25 1.74
N LYS A 220 7.38 14.42 1.13
CA LYS A 220 8.54 15.31 1.33
C LYS A 220 8.64 15.83 2.77
N ARG A 221 7.51 16.28 3.35
CA ARG A 221 7.44 16.78 4.73
C ARG A 221 7.89 15.72 5.75
N MET A 222 7.51 14.46 5.52
CA MET A 222 7.89 13.33 6.37
C MET A 222 9.34 12.89 6.16
N GLY A 223 10.05 13.37 5.14
CA GLY A 223 11.34 12.81 4.75
C GLY A 223 11.25 11.35 4.30
N ALA A 224 10.10 10.95 3.75
CA ALA A 224 9.84 9.56 3.40
C ALA A 224 10.69 9.10 2.21
N LYS A 225 11.15 7.85 2.24
CA LYS A 225 11.65 7.20 1.04
C LYS A 225 10.49 6.98 0.09
N THR A 226 10.50 7.72 -1.02
CA THR A 226 9.33 7.85 -1.90
C THR A 226 9.55 7.15 -3.23
N ILE A 227 8.51 6.47 -3.71
CA ILE A 227 8.37 6.02 -5.10
C ILE A 227 7.16 6.71 -5.73
N GLU A 228 7.19 6.89 -7.05
CA GLU A 228 6.03 7.33 -7.82
C GLU A 228 5.55 6.18 -8.71
N VAL A 229 4.26 5.91 -8.66
CA VAL A 229 3.61 4.84 -9.42
C VAL A 229 2.60 5.47 -10.36
N LYS A 230 2.70 5.16 -11.65
CA LYS A 230 1.73 5.62 -12.64
C LYS A 230 0.44 4.80 -12.53
N SER A 231 -0.41 5.16 -11.59
CA SER A 231 -1.64 4.46 -11.25
C SER A 231 -2.72 5.42 -10.79
N SER A 232 -3.97 4.94 -10.81
CA SER A 232 -5.08 5.56 -10.06
C SER A 232 -4.85 5.41 -8.55
N HIS A 233 -5.86 5.73 -7.74
CA HIS A 233 -5.79 5.64 -6.28
C HIS A 233 -5.47 4.22 -5.75
N LEU A 234 -5.80 3.16 -6.51
CA LEU A 234 -5.66 1.76 -6.09
C LEU A 234 -4.35 1.11 -6.56
N SER A 235 -3.21 1.81 -6.44
CA SER A 235 -1.89 1.28 -6.81
C SER A 235 -1.54 -0.05 -6.13
N LEU A 236 -2.06 -0.31 -4.93
CA LEU A 236 -1.90 -1.59 -4.23
C LEU A 236 -2.56 -2.78 -4.97
N ILE A 237 -3.51 -2.50 -5.86
CA ILE A 237 -4.23 -3.52 -6.67
C ILE A 237 -3.68 -3.57 -8.08
N SER A 238 -3.47 -2.40 -8.72
CA SER A 238 -3.01 -2.33 -10.12
C SER A 238 -1.50 -2.55 -10.27
N HIS A 239 -0.70 -2.14 -9.27
CA HIS A 239 0.76 -2.23 -9.27
C HIS A 239 1.29 -2.91 -7.99
N PRO A 240 0.80 -4.11 -7.64
CA PRO A 240 1.13 -4.76 -6.36
C PRO A 240 2.62 -5.08 -6.22
N ASP A 241 3.35 -5.26 -7.31
CA ASP A 241 4.80 -5.53 -7.27
C ASP A 241 5.56 -4.30 -6.75
N ALA A 242 5.28 -3.10 -7.26
CA ALA A 242 5.93 -1.87 -6.81
C ALA A 242 5.65 -1.58 -5.33
N ILE A 243 4.41 -1.83 -4.88
CA ILE A 243 4.02 -1.65 -3.47
C ILE A 243 4.68 -2.72 -2.58
N THR A 244 4.77 -3.95 -3.05
CA THR A 244 5.48 -5.04 -2.34
C THR A 244 6.95 -4.70 -2.16
N ASP A 245 7.63 -4.24 -3.21
CA ASP A 245 9.05 -3.86 -3.16
C ASP A 245 9.30 -2.72 -2.17
N LEU A 246 8.41 -1.73 -2.11
CA LEU A 246 8.50 -0.65 -1.12
C LEU A 246 8.36 -1.17 0.31
N ILE A 247 7.44 -2.10 0.55
CA ILE A 247 7.24 -2.72 1.87
C ILE A 247 8.44 -3.60 2.24
N LEU A 248 9.01 -4.35 1.30
CA LEU A 248 10.24 -5.14 1.54
C LEU A 248 11.41 -4.25 1.94
N GLN A 249 11.54 -3.05 1.37
CA GLN A 249 12.52 -2.06 1.80
C GLN A 249 12.26 -1.57 3.23
N ALA A 250 11.00 -1.38 3.61
CA ALA A 250 10.63 -0.99 4.98
C ALA A 250 10.89 -2.13 6.00
N LEU A 251 10.80 -3.38 5.58
CA LEU A 251 11.12 -4.55 6.42
C LEU A 251 12.63 -4.73 6.67
N ALA A 252 13.49 -4.06 5.90
CA ALA A 252 14.94 -4.18 5.99
C ALA A 252 15.60 -3.16 6.95
N VAL A 253 14.84 -2.18 7.48
CA VAL A 253 15.36 -1.15 8.41
C VAL A 253 15.37 -1.56 9.86
#